data_f9ac84c59360edb2b3009bdad238e864
#
_entry.id   f9ac84c59360edb2b3009bdad238e864
#
_cell.length_a   1.000
_cell.length_b   1.000
_cell.length_c   1.000
_cell.angle_alpha   90.00
_cell.angle_beta   90.00
_cell.angle_gamma   90.00
#
_symmetry.space_group_name_H-M   'P 1'
#
loop_
_entity.id
_entity.type
_entity.pdbx_description
1 polymer ?
#
loop_
_entity_poly.entity_id
_entity_poly.type
_entity_poly.pdbx_seq_one_letter_code
_entity_poly.pdbx_strand_id
1 'polypeptide(L)'
;MYVIGPDDGPIKIGFTNNLKTRLRTIQTGNPEKIKIHYSIEFKTEKDMRAAEKKIHRTLAHKRKKGEWFDILPEDAKLELEHLQMFF
;
A
#
# COMPACT_ATOMS: atom_id res chain seq x y z
N MET A 1 1.38 -2.65 6.92
CA MET A 1 1.44 -2.23 5.51
C MET A 1 0.04 -2.26 4.91
N TYR A 2 -0.28 -1.31 4.07
CA TYR A 2 -1.63 -1.16 3.53
C TYR A 2 -1.64 -0.92 2.04
N VAL A 3 -2.79 -1.23 1.42
CA VAL A 3 -3.13 -0.84 0.06
C VAL A 3 -4.41 -0.01 0.16
N ILE A 4 -4.31 1.27 -0.13
CA ILE A 4 -5.43 2.22 -0.03
C ILE A 4 -5.60 2.94 -1.37
N GLY A 5 -6.84 3.12 -1.79
CA GLY A 5 -7.13 3.87 -3.01
C GLY A 5 -8.56 3.66 -3.50
N PRO A 6 -8.91 4.27 -4.64
CA PRO A 6 -10.20 4.02 -5.27
C PRO A 6 -10.25 2.61 -5.86
N ASP A 7 -11.44 2.18 -6.26
CA ASP A 7 -11.63 0.82 -6.78
C ASP A 7 -10.92 0.57 -8.11
N ASP A 8 -10.76 1.59 -8.92
CA ASP A 8 -10.28 1.45 -10.29
C ASP A 8 -9.13 2.38 -10.64
N GLY A 9 -8.56 3.04 -9.66
CA GLY A 9 -7.51 4.02 -9.91
C GLY A 9 -6.19 3.65 -9.26
N PRO A 10 -5.23 4.58 -9.28
CA PRO A 10 -3.97 4.37 -8.61
C PRO A 10 -4.18 4.09 -7.14
N ILE A 11 -3.31 3.25 -6.59
CA ILE A 11 -3.38 2.90 -5.17
C ILE A 11 -2.11 3.34 -4.46
N LYS A 12 -2.23 3.51 -3.16
CA LYS A 12 -1.12 3.89 -2.30
C LYS A 12 -0.70 2.69 -1.47
N ILE A 13 0.60 2.39 -1.49
CA ILE A 13 1.19 1.32 -0.68
C ILE A 13 2.14 1.95 0.31
N GLY A 14 1.87 1.74 1.60
CA GLY A 14 2.71 2.27 2.66
C GLY A 14 2.48 1.52 3.96
N PHE A 15 2.97 2.07 5.05
CA PHE A 15 2.73 1.49 6.36
C PHE A 15 2.33 2.55 7.37
N THR A 16 1.63 2.13 8.41
CA THR A 16 1.20 3.00 9.49
C THR A 16 0.91 2.18 10.74
N ASN A 17 0.99 2.82 11.89
CA ASN A 17 0.59 2.24 13.16
C ASN A 17 -0.89 2.49 13.45
N ASN A 18 -1.55 3.34 12.66
CA ASN A 18 -2.96 3.66 12.84
C ASN A 18 -3.63 3.79 11.47
N LEU A 19 -4.23 2.68 11.04
CA LEU A 19 -4.81 2.58 9.71
C LEU A 19 -6.01 3.51 9.52
N LYS A 20 -6.86 3.65 10.53
CA LYS A 20 -8.03 4.54 10.45
C LYS A 20 -7.61 5.99 10.25
N THR A 21 -6.64 6.44 11.03
CA THR A 21 -6.14 7.81 10.93
C THR A 21 -5.48 8.05 9.58
N ARG A 22 -4.72 7.08 9.08
CA ARG A 22 -4.07 7.18 7.80
C ARG A 22 -5.09 7.27 6.67
N LEU A 23 -6.13 6.43 6.71
CA LEU A 23 -7.19 6.47 5.71
C LEU A 23 -7.87 7.84 5.67
N ARG A 24 -8.19 8.38 6.84
CA ARG A 24 -8.81 9.71 6.94
C ARG A 24 -7.92 10.80 6.35
N THR A 25 -6.62 10.75 6.67
CA THR A 25 -5.65 11.73 6.17
C THR A 25 -5.54 11.66 4.65
N ILE A 26 -5.46 10.46 4.10
CA ILE A 26 -5.36 10.28 2.65
C ILE A 26 -6.65 10.72 1.97
N GLN A 27 -7.81 10.40 2.57
CA GLN A 27 -9.11 10.79 2.01
C GLN A 27 -9.27 12.32 1.93
N THR A 28 -8.78 13.03 2.93
CA THR A 28 -8.84 14.49 2.97
C THR A 28 -8.18 15.13 1.76
N GLY A 29 -7.09 14.56 1.29
CA GLY A 29 -6.36 15.09 0.13
C GLY A 29 -6.78 14.48 -1.20
N ASN A 30 -7.88 13.71 -1.24
CA ASN A 30 -8.26 12.99 -2.45
C ASN A 30 -9.72 13.28 -2.82
N PRO A 31 -9.99 13.74 -4.07
CA PRO A 31 -11.36 14.03 -4.49
C PRO A 31 -12.19 12.77 -4.69
N GLU A 32 -11.60 11.63 -4.90
CA GLU A 32 -12.31 10.37 -5.06
C GLU A 32 -12.45 9.64 -3.74
N LYS A 33 -13.52 8.85 -3.62
CA LYS A 33 -13.71 8.01 -2.44
C LYS A 33 -12.68 6.88 -2.47
N ILE A 34 -11.92 6.76 -1.39
CA ILE A 34 -10.89 5.72 -1.27
C ILE A 34 -11.26 4.77 -0.15
N LYS A 35 -10.67 3.60 -0.19
CA LYS A 35 -10.88 2.59 0.84
C LYS A 35 -9.63 1.75 1.04
N ILE A 36 -9.61 0.99 2.13
CA ILE A 36 -8.56 0.03 2.42
C ILE A 36 -8.89 -1.24 1.63
N HIS A 37 -8.05 -1.60 0.65
CA HIS A 37 -8.24 -2.82 -0.13
C HIS A 37 -7.62 -4.02 0.54
N TYR A 38 -6.50 -3.80 1.24
CA TYR A 38 -5.78 -4.87 1.88
C TYR A 38 -4.83 -4.29 2.92
N SER A 39 -4.57 -5.05 3.97
CA SER A 39 -3.57 -4.68 4.95
C SER A 39 -2.96 -5.93 5.55
N ILE A 40 -1.68 -5.85 5.90
CA ILE A 40 -0.96 -6.94 6.56
C ILE A 40 -0.13 -6.37 7.69
N GLU A 41 0.11 -7.20 8.70
CA GLU A 41 0.97 -6.84 9.82
C GLU A 41 2.27 -7.64 9.73
N PHE A 42 3.33 -7.02 10.22
CA PHE A 42 4.64 -7.66 10.33
C PHE A 42 5.00 -7.76 11.81
N LYS A 43 5.81 -8.78 12.15
CA LYS A 43 6.21 -9.01 13.53
C LYS A 43 7.06 -7.88 14.09
N THR A 44 7.88 -7.26 13.25
CA THR A 44 8.77 -6.18 13.67
C THR A 44 8.69 -5.02 12.69
N GLU A 45 9.04 -3.82 13.19
CA GLU A 45 9.13 -2.65 12.33
C GLU A 45 10.24 -2.81 11.29
N LYS A 46 11.31 -3.50 11.64
CA LYS A 46 12.41 -3.78 10.73
C LYS A 46 11.92 -4.59 9.52
N ASP A 47 11.14 -5.63 9.76
CA ASP A 47 10.56 -6.45 8.68
C ASP A 47 9.62 -5.61 7.81
N MET A 48 8.80 -4.79 8.44
CA MET A 48 7.87 -3.93 7.72
C MET A 48 8.59 -2.94 6.81
N ARG A 49 9.66 -2.30 7.30
CA ARG A 49 10.46 -1.37 6.51
C ARG A 49 11.16 -2.07 5.34
N ALA A 50 11.69 -3.26 5.59
CA ALA A 50 12.32 -4.07 4.54
C ALA A 50 11.31 -4.48 3.48
N ALA A 51 10.11 -4.87 3.90
CA ALA A 51 9.02 -5.25 3.01
C ALA A 51 8.56 -4.07 2.14
N GLU A 52 8.39 -2.89 2.75
CA GLU A 52 8.00 -1.69 2.01
C GLU A 52 9.05 -1.35 0.95
N LYS A 53 10.31 -1.37 1.32
CA LYS A 53 11.39 -1.09 0.38
C LYS A 53 11.39 -2.07 -0.78
N LYS A 54 11.15 -3.34 -0.49
CA LYS A 54 11.12 -4.38 -1.52
C LYS A 54 9.94 -4.21 -2.48
N ILE A 55 8.74 -3.95 -1.94
CA ILE A 55 7.55 -3.80 -2.77
C ILE A 55 7.66 -2.52 -3.63
N HIS A 56 8.17 -1.44 -3.09
CA HIS A 56 8.36 -0.20 -3.83
C HIS A 56 9.37 -0.40 -4.96
N ARG A 57 10.40 -1.20 -4.75
CA ARG A 57 11.37 -1.54 -5.78
C ARG A 57 10.74 -2.42 -6.87
N THR A 58 9.99 -3.43 -6.47
CA THR A 58 9.31 -4.35 -7.39
C THR A 58 8.34 -3.61 -8.29
N LEU A 59 7.62 -2.63 -7.74
CA LEU A 59 6.62 -1.86 -8.47
C LEU A 59 7.13 -0.50 -8.96
N ALA A 60 8.44 -0.27 -8.96
CA ALA A 60 9.01 1.03 -9.35
C ALA A 60 8.55 1.48 -10.72
N HIS A 61 8.41 0.54 -11.67
CA HIS A 61 7.96 0.83 -13.03
C HIS A 61 6.49 1.27 -13.11
N LYS A 62 5.72 1.06 -12.04
CA LYS A 62 4.32 1.47 -11.94
C LYS A 62 4.14 2.71 -11.06
N ARG A 63 5.21 3.19 -10.48
CA ARG A 63 5.14 4.32 -9.55
C ARG A 63 4.77 5.61 -10.28
N LYS A 64 3.79 6.33 -9.75
CA LYS A 64 3.36 7.62 -10.26
C LYS A 64 4.03 8.75 -9.49
N LYS A 65 3.78 8.81 -8.18
CA LYS A 65 4.34 9.86 -7.34
C LYS A 65 4.31 9.38 -5.89
N GLY A 66 5.44 9.55 -5.19
CA GLY A 66 5.52 9.14 -3.79
C GLY A 66 5.24 7.66 -3.62
N GLU A 67 4.22 7.35 -2.83
CA GLU A 67 3.78 5.97 -2.57
C GLU A 67 2.58 5.55 -3.45
N TRP A 68 2.24 6.36 -4.45
CA TRP A 68 1.15 6.04 -5.39
C TRP A 68 1.65 5.26 -6.59
N PHE A 69 0.92 4.21 -6.93
CA PHE A 69 1.27 3.29 -8.01
C PHE A 69 0.10 3.10 -8.97
N ASP A 70 0.41 3.02 -10.25
CA ASP A 70 -0.58 2.76 -11.30
C ASP A 70 -0.74 1.26 -11.46
N ILE A 71 -1.46 0.65 -10.54
CA ILE A 71 -1.69 -0.78 -10.48
C ILE A 71 -3.09 -1.00 -9.86
N LEU A 72 -3.77 -2.06 -10.29
CA LEU A 72 -5.07 -2.38 -9.74
C LEU A 72 -4.95 -2.89 -8.30
N PRO A 73 -5.95 -2.61 -7.45
CA PRO A 73 -5.91 -3.06 -6.05
C PRO A 73 -5.69 -4.56 -5.90
N GLU A 74 -6.33 -5.37 -6.72
CA GLU A 74 -6.18 -6.83 -6.65
C GLU A 74 -4.78 -7.29 -7.01
N ASP A 75 -4.13 -6.62 -7.96
CA ASP A 75 -2.76 -6.95 -8.33
C ASP A 75 -1.78 -6.54 -7.22
N ALA A 76 -2.03 -5.39 -6.59
CA ALA A 76 -1.24 -4.95 -5.45
C ALA A 76 -1.37 -5.94 -4.28
N LYS A 77 -2.59 -6.42 -4.03
CA LYS A 77 -2.83 -7.41 -2.99
C LYS A 77 -2.02 -8.68 -3.23
N LEU A 78 -2.02 -9.18 -4.47
CA LEU A 78 -1.24 -10.37 -4.83
C LEU A 78 0.25 -10.16 -4.59
N GLU A 79 0.77 -8.98 -4.92
CA GLU A 79 2.17 -8.66 -4.68
C GLU A 79 2.51 -8.65 -3.18
N LEU A 80 1.61 -8.10 -2.35
CA LEU A 80 1.81 -8.10 -0.91
C LEU A 80 1.72 -9.50 -0.32
N GLU A 81 0.78 -10.31 -0.79
CA GLU A 81 0.65 -11.69 -0.34
C GLU A 81 1.91 -12.49 -0.68
N HIS A 82 2.43 -12.31 -1.88
CA HIS A 82 3.66 -12.96 -2.30
C HIS A 82 4.85 -12.51 -1.44
N LEU A 83 4.95 -11.22 -1.19
CA LEU A 83 5.99 -10.65 -0.36
C LEU A 83 5.96 -11.21 1.06
N GLN A 84 4.76 -11.39 1.62
CA GLN A 84 4.58 -11.88 2.98
C GLN A 84 5.19 -13.25 3.20
N MET A 85 5.33 -14.05 2.15
CA MET A 85 5.94 -15.38 2.24
C MET A 85 7.44 -15.33 2.62
N PHE A 86 8.08 -14.18 2.48
CA PHE A 86 9.49 -13.98 2.82
C PHE A 86 9.69 -13.44 4.23
N PHE A 87 8.63 -13.14 4.92
CA PHE A 87 8.67 -12.60 6.27
C PHE A 87 7.72 -13.36 7.18
#